data_80cc58b7c53233e671176446ca740c53
#
_entry.id   80cc58b7c53233e671176446ca740c53
#
_cell.length_a   1.000
_cell.length_b   1.000
_cell.length_c   1.000
_cell.angle_alpha   90.00
_cell.angle_beta   90.00
_cell.angle_gamma   90.00
#
_symmetry.space_group_name_H-M   'P 1'
#
loop_
_entity.id
_entity.type
_entity.pdbx_description
1 polymer ?
#
loop_
_entity_poly.entity_id
_entity_poly.type
_entity_poly.pdbx_seq_one_letter_code
_entity_poly.pdbx_strand_id
1 'polypeptide(L)'
;MTYKIIIKKSEDLITTREQTRAGFINFALEKNRRSTPLIESAKSLKVLASKAKAPKDLLKLKDIRPALLTAAGLSDKAVSYFTETDKDIAIKELIEKFLEPVGESFVDELVYRYLLIKGDSLGGSMRNIVGAMAQQKLIRTLLSNMSVMGIGYQWLSNDTKKWHTVPEDVTLIEGNLKAIAWKSGRNNRILAFNLNIPIVKNNIDICLFDTTTEGYGNGKIVREVDRILMLGELKGGIDPAGADEHWKTGNTALTRIRNAFKKEGKDIATSFVAAAIEKKMADEIFNQLKKGTLSFATNLTKDEQLVNYCNWIIKF
;
A
#
# COMPACT_ATOMS: atom_id res chain seq x y z
N MET A 1 -19.12 19.61 7.14
CA MET A 1 -17.94 20.24 7.79
C MET A 1 -16.88 20.47 6.75
N THR A 2 -16.27 21.62 6.73
CA THR A 2 -15.23 21.97 5.76
C THR A 2 -13.85 21.81 6.40
N TYR A 3 -12.80 21.55 5.61
CA TYR A 3 -11.39 21.54 6.05
C TYR A 3 -10.99 22.77 6.89
N LYS A 4 -11.69 23.91 6.69
CA LYS A 4 -11.43 25.22 7.34
C LYS A 4 -11.44 25.21 8.88
N ILE A 5 -12.03 24.18 9.49
CA ILE A 5 -12.05 24.08 10.96
C ILE A 5 -10.65 23.74 11.49
N ILE A 6 -9.84 23.00 10.72
CA ILE A 6 -8.60 22.40 11.20
C ILE A 6 -7.39 22.88 10.42
N ILE A 7 -7.57 23.23 9.13
CA ILE A 7 -6.52 23.74 8.25
C ILE A 7 -6.81 25.22 8.00
N LYS A 8 -6.22 26.07 8.82
CA LYS A 8 -6.38 27.54 8.75
C LYS A 8 -5.29 28.19 7.93
N LYS A 9 -4.12 27.58 7.87
CA LYS A 9 -2.94 28.03 7.15
C LYS A 9 -2.17 26.82 6.60
N SER A 10 -1.27 27.06 5.66
CA SER A 10 -0.50 25.99 5.01
C SER A 10 0.38 25.20 5.99
N GLU A 11 0.92 25.86 7.01
CA GLU A 11 1.77 25.24 8.03
C GLU A 11 1.03 24.16 8.82
N ASP A 12 -0.30 24.25 8.93
CA ASP A 12 -1.09 23.22 9.60
C ASP A 12 -0.97 21.86 8.91
N LEU A 13 -0.66 21.83 7.62
CA LEU A 13 -0.44 20.60 6.83
C LEU A 13 0.95 20.02 6.99
N ILE A 14 1.96 20.78 7.37
CA ILE A 14 3.37 20.36 7.35
C ILE A 14 3.59 19.21 8.33
N THR A 15 4.30 18.17 7.88
CA THR A 15 4.76 17.06 8.72
C THR A 15 5.93 17.52 9.58
N THR A 16 5.83 17.37 10.90
CA THR A 16 6.91 17.79 11.81
C THR A 16 8.06 16.80 11.80
N ARG A 17 9.24 17.24 12.30
CA ARG A 17 10.41 16.39 12.42
C ARG A 17 10.15 15.18 13.34
N GLU A 18 9.39 15.36 14.41
CA GLU A 18 9.01 14.31 15.36
C GLU A 18 8.12 13.28 14.66
N GLN A 19 7.14 13.72 13.87
CA GLN A 19 6.27 12.85 13.08
C GLN A 19 7.07 12.06 12.03
N THR A 20 8.00 12.72 11.34
CA THR A 20 8.90 12.06 10.39
C THR A 20 9.75 10.98 11.07
N ARG A 21 10.35 11.30 12.24
CA ARG A 21 11.10 10.34 13.03
C ARG A 21 10.25 9.14 13.46
N ALA A 22 9.06 9.39 13.99
CA ALA A 22 8.14 8.32 14.39
C ALA A 22 7.75 7.43 13.21
N GLY A 23 7.54 8.03 12.04
CA GLY A 23 7.25 7.30 10.80
C GLY A 23 8.40 6.41 10.35
N PHE A 24 9.65 6.90 10.39
CA PHE A 24 10.84 6.08 10.08
C PHE A 24 11.04 4.92 11.08
N ILE A 25 10.78 5.14 12.37
CA ILE A 25 10.84 4.09 13.37
C ILE A 25 9.79 3.00 13.07
N ASN A 26 8.54 3.39 12.81
CA ASN A 26 7.48 2.45 12.46
C ASN A 26 7.80 1.65 11.19
N PHE A 27 8.37 2.32 10.19
CA PHE A 27 8.83 1.66 8.96
C PHE A 27 9.96 0.65 9.23
N ALA A 28 10.94 1.01 10.04
CA ALA A 28 12.04 0.12 10.42
C ALA A 28 11.55 -1.11 11.19
N LEU A 29 10.62 -0.93 12.13
CA LEU A 29 10.02 -2.03 12.89
C LEU A 29 9.23 -2.96 11.99
N GLU A 30 8.43 -2.43 11.05
CA GLU A 30 7.68 -3.24 10.09
C GLU A 30 8.63 -4.01 9.15
N LYS A 31 9.71 -3.39 8.68
CA LYS A 31 10.75 -4.06 7.88
C LYS A 31 11.38 -5.21 8.65
N ASN A 32 11.74 -5.02 9.92
CA ASN A 32 12.28 -6.07 10.77
C ASN A 32 11.28 -7.21 10.99
N ARG A 33 10.03 -6.90 11.30
CA ARG A 33 8.96 -7.89 11.45
C ARG A 33 8.83 -8.77 10.19
N ARG A 34 8.87 -8.17 9.00
CA ARG A 34 8.77 -8.89 7.71
C ARG A 34 10.04 -9.63 7.33
N SER A 35 11.19 -9.26 7.85
CA SER A 35 12.44 -10.00 7.63
C SER A 35 12.55 -11.28 8.47
N THR A 36 11.82 -11.37 9.58
CA THR A 36 11.86 -12.54 10.48
C THR A 36 11.60 -13.87 9.76
N PRO A 37 10.54 -14.04 8.93
CA PRO A 37 10.34 -15.29 8.18
C PRO A 37 11.48 -15.62 7.21
N LEU A 38 12.16 -14.61 6.66
CA LEU A 38 13.31 -14.81 5.76
C LEU A 38 14.52 -15.33 6.53
N ILE A 39 14.73 -14.82 7.76
CA ILE A 39 15.77 -15.30 8.66
C ILE A 39 15.51 -16.75 9.07
N GLU A 40 14.25 -17.10 9.41
CA GLU A 40 13.90 -18.48 9.75
C GLU A 40 14.09 -19.43 8.54
N SER A 41 13.74 -18.98 7.33
CA SER A 41 14.00 -19.74 6.10
C SER A 41 15.49 -19.95 5.87
N ALA A 42 16.32 -18.93 6.15
CA ALA A 42 17.77 -19.04 6.03
C ALA A 42 18.39 -20.01 7.06
N LYS A 43 17.88 -20.02 8.30
CA LYS A 43 18.27 -21.02 9.32
C LYS A 43 17.92 -22.44 8.86
N SER A 44 16.73 -22.64 8.30
CA SER A 44 16.31 -23.92 7.75
C SER A 44 17.20 -24.34 6.58
N LEU A 45 17.52 -23.40 5.67
CA LEU A 45 18.45 -23.66 4.56
C LEU A 45 19.83 -24.10 5.09
N LYS A 46 20.37 -23.41 6.10
CA LYS A 46 21.65 -23.78 6.70
C LYS A 46 21.65 -25.22 7.19
N VAL A 47 20.65 -25.64 7.94
CA VAL A 47 20.52 -27.01 8.47
C VAL A 47 20.41 -28.02 7.34
N LEU A 48 19.63 -27.75 6.29
CA LEU A 48 19.45 -28.67 5.17
C LEU A 48 20.71 -28.77 4.31
N ALA A 49 21.34 -27.64 4.03
CA ALA A 49 22.58 -27.58 3.22
C ALA A 49 23.80 -28.20 3.92
N SER A 50 23.84 -28.19 5.27
CA SER A 50 24.90 -28.83 6.06
C SER A 50 24.96 -30.37 5.92
N LYS A 51 23.97 -30.98 5.24
CA LYS A 51 24.02 -32.41 4.88
C LYS A 51 25.00 -32.68 3.71
N ALA A 52 25.35 -31.66 2.95
CA ALA A 52 26.35 -31.75 1.89
C ALA A 52 27.76 -31.72 2.48
N LYS A 53 28.65 -32.61 2.01
CA LYS A 53 30.05 -32.64 2.43
C LYS A 53 30.94 -31.73 1.55
N ALA A 54 30.48 -31.44 0.34
CA ALA A 54 31.12 -30.53 -0.59
C ALA A 54 30.08 -29.73 -1.38
N PRO A 55 30.45 -28.59 -1.97
CA PRO A 55 29.50 -27.74 -2.71
C PRO A 55 28.72 -28.49 -3.78
N LYS A 56 29.35 -29.41 -4.52
CA LYS A 56 28.69 -30.24 -5.55
C LYS A 56 27.58 -31.16 -5.02
N ASP A 57 27.66 -31.56 -3.75
CA ASP A 57 26.64 -32.41 -3.14
C ASP A 57 25.30 -31.68 -2.99
N LEU A 58 25.29 -30.34 -2.98
CA LEU A 58 24.05 -29.54 -2.97
C LEU A 58 23.12 -29.87 -4.14
N LEU A 59 23.66 -30.27 -5.30
CA LEU A 59 22.88 -30.71 -6.46
C LEU A 59 22.01 -31.94 -6.18
N LYS A 60 22.41 -32.76 -5.21
CA LYS A 60 21.69 -33.99 -4.80
C LYS A 60 20.52 -33.66 -3.84
N LEU A 61 20.52 -32.49 -3.25
CA LEU A 61 19.52 -32.06 -2.25
C LEU A 61 18.35 -31.38 -2.95
N LYS A 62 17.41 -32.17 -3.49
CA LYS A 62 16.25 -31.67 -4.24
C LYS A 62 15.38 -30.71 -3.45
N ASP A 63 15.28 -30.91 -2.12
CA ASP A 63 14.42 -30.13 -1.22
C ASP A 63 14.86 -28.66 -1.11
N ILE A 64 16.14 -28.35 -1.33
CA ILE A 64 16.68 -26.97 -1.28
C ILE A 64 16.84 -26.31 -2.65
N ARG A 65 16.46 -26.99 -3.75
CA ARG A 65 16.61 -26.47 -5.11
C ARG A 65 16.00 -25.06 -5.30
N PRO A 66 14.79 -24.72 -4.78
CA PRO A 66 14.27 -23.35 -4.85
C PRO A 66 15.17 -22.32 -4.16
N ALA A 67 15.79 -22.69 -3.03
CA ALA A 67 16.71 -21.81 -2.30
C ALA A 67 18.03 -21.64 -3.04
N LEU A 68 18.54 -22.67 -3.73
CA LEU A 68 19.72 -22.57 -4.62
C LEU A 68 19.46 -21.59 -5.75
N LEU A 69 18.30 -21.66 -6.41
CA LEU A 69 17.91 -20.69 -7.45
C LEU A 69 17.86 -19.26 -6.93
N THR A 70 17.30 -19.07 -5.73
CA THR A 70 17.31 -17.76 -5.08
C THR A 70 18.74 -17.28 -4.83
N ALA A 71 19.60 -18.13 -4.26
CA ALA A 71 21.00 -17.77 -3.98
C ALA A 71 21.80 -17.50 -5.27
N ALA A 72 21.41 -18.12 -6.39
CA ALA A 72 21.94 -17.83 -7.72
C ALA A 72 21.48 -16.48 -8.30
N GLY A 73 20.70 -15.69 -7.55
CA GLY A 73 20.25 -14.36 -7.98
C GLY A 73 18.89 -14.32 -8.66
N LEU A 74 18.17 -15.46 -8.73
CA LEU A 74 16.89 -15.52 -9.43
C LEU A 74 15.72 -15.18 -8.53
N SER A 75 14.93 -14.17 -8.92
CA SER A 75 13.65 -13.89 -8.28
C SER A 75 12.59 -14.93 -8.69
N ASP A 76 11.55 -15.11 -7.86
CA ASP A 76 10.44 -16.02 -8.16
C ASP A 76 9.79 -15.71 -9.54
N LYS A 77 9.75 -14.43 -9.92
CA LYS A 77 9.28 -13.98 -11.23
C LYS A 77 10.23 -14.42 -12.34
N ALA A 78 11.55 -14.28 -12.16
CA ALA A 78 12.53 -14.67 -13.16
C ALA A 78 12.50 -16.19 -13.41
N VAL A 79 12.38 -16.99 -12.35
CA VAL A 79 12.28 -18.45 -12.40
C VAL A 79 11.14 -18.94 -13.29
N SER A 80 10.03 -18.20 -13.39
CA SER A 80 8.88 -18.56 -14.23
C SER A 80 9.15 -18.48 -15.74
N TYR A 81 10.19 -17.77 -16.16
CA TYR A 81 10.60 -17.68 -17.58
C TYR A 81 11.69 -18.68 -17.97
N PHE A 82 12.28 -19.39 -17.00
CA PHE A 82 13.42 -20.27 -17.23
C PHE A 82 13.00 -21.71 -17.48
N THR A 83 13.68 -22.38 -18.43
CA THR A 83 13.59 -23.82 -18.61
C THR A 83 14.32 -24.55 -17.46
N GLU A 84 14.09 -25.85 -17.29
CA GLU A 84 14.84 -26.63 -16.29
C GLU A 84 16.34 -26.63 -16.57
N THR A 85 16.73 -26.64 -17.85
CA THR A 85 18.14 -26.53 -18.24
C THR A 85 18.76 -25.20 -17.80
N ASP A 86 18.05 -24.07 -17.96
CA ASP A 86 18.53 -22.77 -17.52
C ASP A 86 18.72 -22.72 -16.01
N LYS A 87 17.76 -23.33 -15.27
CA LYS A 87 17.82 -23.43 -13.80
C LYS A 87 19.01 -24.26 -13.34
N ASP A 88 19.30 -25.38 -14.04
CA ASP A 88 20.47 -26.21 -13.74
C ASP A 88 21.77 -25.45 -14.00
N ILE A 89 21.85 -24.70 -15.10
CA ILE A 89 23.00 -23.86 -15.41
C ILE A 89 23.21 -22.83 -14.30
N ALA A 90 22.15 -22.12 -13.88
CA ALA A 90 22.27 -21.11 -12.85
C ALA A 90 22.76 -21.68 -11.51
N ILE A 91 22.28 -22.87 -11.10
CA ILE A 91 22.74 -23.53 -9.88
C ILE A 91 24.21 -24.00 -10.02
N LYS A 92 24.59 -24.55 -11.17
CA LYS A 92 25.99 -24.95 -11.42
C LYS A 92 26.93 -23.75 -11.35
N GLU A 93 26.58 -22.64 -11.99
CA GLU A 93 27.35 -21.41 -11.95
C GLU A 93 27.50 -20.87 -10.51
N LEU A 94 26.42 -20.93 -9.69
CA LEU A 94 26.49 -20.60 -8.27
C LEU A 94 27.52 -21.46 -7.55
N ILE A 95 27.46 -22.76 -7.75
CA ILE A 95 28.34 -23.71 -7.06
C ILE A 95 29.80 -23.49 -7.49
N GLU A 96 30.08 -23.51 -8.81
CA GLU A 96 31.42 -23.46 -9.34
C GLU A 96 32.11 -22.12 -9.12
N LYS A 97 31.40 -21.02 -9.31
CA LYS A 97 31.98 -19.67 -9.24
C LYS A 97 32.02 -19.08 -7.86
N PHE A 98 31.11 -19.49 -6.98
CA PHE A 98 30.92 -18.81 -5.72
C PHE A 98 31.03 -19.70 -4.48
N LEU A 99 30.61 -20.96 -4.54
CA LEU A 99 30.61 -21.83 -3.38
C LEU A 99 31.88 -22.69 -3.29
N GLU A 100 32.42 -23.20 -4.41
CA GLU A 100 33.67 -23.95 -4.42
C GLU A 100 34.88 -23.12 -3.97
N PRO A 101 35.03 -21.85 -4.40
CA PRO A 101 36.19 -21.05 -4.01
C PRO A 101 36.29 -20.76 -2.50
N VAL A 102 35.20 -20.83 -1.74
CA VAL A 102 35.20 -20.57 -0.29
C VAL A 102 35.41 -21.82 0.55
N GLY A 103 35.58 -23.00 -0.09
CA GLY A 103 35.93 -24.25 0.58
C GLY A 103 34.90 -24.67 1.63
N GLU A 104 35.33 -24.95 2.85
CA GLU A 104 34.49 -25.45 3.95
C GLU A 104 33.37 -24.48 4.35
N SER A 105 33.50 -23.19 4.06
CA SER A 105 32.52 -22.16 4.40
C SER A 105 31.35 -22.05 3.40
N PHE A 106 31.25 -22.98 2.43
CA PHE A 106 30.26 -22.89 1.34
C PHE A 106 28.80 -22.84 1.81
N VAL A 107 28.48 -23.45 2.95
CA VAL A 107 27.12 -23.40 3.52
C VAL A 107 26.79 -22.00 4.01
N ASP A 108 27.72 -21.34 4.68
CA ASP A 108 27.50 -19.96 5.17
C ASP A 108 27.43 -19.00 3.98
N GLU A 109 28.28 -19.15 2.97
CA GLU A 109 28.24 -18.37 1.73
C GLU A 109 26.89 -18.54 1.00
N LEU A 110 26.38 -19.77 0.90
CA LEU A 110 25.05 -20.04 0.32
C LEU A 110 23.95 -19.29 1.09
N VAL A 111 23.98 -19.35 2.42
CA VAL A 111 22.99 -18.69 3.28
C VAL A 111 23.04 -17.16 3.14
N TYR A 112 24.25 -16.59 3.07
CA TYR A 112 24.42 -15.14 2.89
C TYR A 112 23.88 -14.69 1.53
N ARG A 113 24.17 -15.40 0.45
CA ARG A 113 23.63 -15.09 -0.89
C ARG A 113 22.12 -15.20 -0.91
N TYR A 114 21.57 -16.26 -0.35
CA TYR A 114 20.12 -16.42 -0.20
C TYR A 114 19.49 -15.23 0.54
N LEU A 115 20.05 -14.81 1.68
CA LEU A 115 19.55 -13.68 2.45
C LEU A 115 19.68 -12.35 1.72
N LEU A 116 20.77 -12.13 0.97
CA LEU A 116 20.95 -10.90 0.18
C LEU A 116 19.85 -10.74 -0.87
N ILE A 117 19.56 -11.79 -1.62
CA ILE A 117 18.53 -11.76 -2.66
C ILE A 117 17.13 -11.65 -2.08
N LYS A 118 16.81 -12.37 -0.99
CA LYS A 118 15.53 -12.23 -0.29
C LYS A 118 15.39 -10.85 0.35
N GLY A 119 16.47 -10.27 0.88
CA GLY A 119 16.52 -8.92 1.42
C GLY A 119 16.26 -7.84 0.36
N ASP A 120 16.84 -7.99 -0.83
CA ASP A 120 16.57 -7.11 -1.98
C ASP A 120 15.09 -7.18 -2.39
N SER A 121 14.55 -8.37 -2.53
CA SER A 121 13.13 -8.59 -2.83
C SER A 121 12.21 -7.96 -1.77
N LEU A 122 12.57 -8.07 -0.49
CA LEU A 122 11.86 -7.40 0.59
C LEU A 122 11.95 -5.87 0.43
N GLY A 123 13.14 -5.33 0.15
CA GLY A 123 13.36 -3.91 -0.09
C GLY A 123 12.46 -3.37 -1.20
N GLY A 124 12.39 -4.07 -2.32
CA GLY A 124 11.50 -3.74 -3.44
C GLY A 124 10.01 -3.73 -3.06
N SER A 125 9.58 -4.69 -2.23
CA SER A 125 8.19 -4.81 -1.78
C SER A 125 7.80 -3.73 -0.75
N MET A 126 8.76 -3.15 -0.01
CA MET A 126 8.50 -2.18 1.05
C MET A 126 7.76 -0.92 0.58
N ARG A 127 7.92 -0.51 -0.67
CA ARG A 127 7.17 0.63 -1.24
C ARG A 127 5.66 0.35 -1.23
N ASN A 128 5.25 -0.84 -1.65
CA ASN A 128 3.85 -1.26 -1.65
C ASN A 128 3.33 -1.41 -0.22
N ILE A 129 4.18 -1.90 0.70
CA ILE A 129 3.85 -2.07 2.12
C ILE A 129 3.55 -0.72 2.77
N VAL A 130 4.35 0.32 2.50
CA VAL A 130 4.11 1.68 3.00
C VAL A 130 2.76 2.23 2.53
N GLY A 131 2.42 2.01 1.26
CA GLY A 131 1.09 2.36 0.73
C GLY A 131 -0.03 1.61 1.46
N ALA A 132 0.13 0.30 1.68
CA ALA A 132 -0.83 -0.51 2.42
C ALA A 132 -0.98 -0.06 3.89
N MET A 133 0.12 0.25 4.58
CA MET A 133 0.09 0.78 5.95
C MET A 133 -0.66 2.10 6.05
N ALA A 134 -0.45 3.00 5.09
CA ALA A 134 -1.16 4.26 5.01
C ALA A 134 -2.67 4.06 4.81
N GLN A 135 -3.05 3.17 3.90
CA GLN A 135 -4.45 2.80 3.69
C GLN A 135 -5.06 2.16 4.93
N GLN A 136 -4.34 1.24 5.60
CA GLN A 136 -4.80 0.63 6.85
C GLN A 136 -5.02 1.68 7.95
N LYS A 137 -4.12 2.66 8.11
CA LYS A 137 -4.32 3.76 9.06
C LYS A 137 -5.58 4.56 8.74
N LEU A 138 -5.80 4.89 7.47
CA LEU A 138 -7.02 5.60 7.03
C LEU A 138 -8.28 4.76 7.32
N ILE A 139 -8.27 3.48 6.97
CA ILE A 139 -9.38 2.55 7.23
C ILE A 139 -9.67 2.47 8.73
N ARG A 140 -8.65 2.24 9.55
CA ARG A 140 -8.78 2.15 11.01
C ARG A 140 -9.43 3.39 11.59
N THR A 141 -8.97 4.58 11.19
CA THR A 141 -9.54 5.84 11.65
C THR A 141 -11.00 5.99 11.20
N LEU A 142 -11.32 5.62 9.97
CA LEU A 142 -12.68 5.66 9.44
C LEU A 142 -13.62 4.74 10.23
N LEU A 143 -13.22 3.49 10.45
CA LEU A 143 -14.00 2.51 11.21
C LEU A 143 -14.18 2.94 12.67
N SER A 144 -13.13 3.47 13.30
CA SER A 144 -13.19 4.01 14.66
C SER A 144 -14.16 5.19 14.76
N ASN A 145 -14.15 6.10 13.78
CA ASN A 145 -15.09 7.22 13.75
C ASN A 145 -16.55 6.73 13.58
N MET A 146 -16.78 5.75 12.70
CA MET A 146 -18.12 5.16 12.54
C MET A 146 -18.60 4.51 13.82
N SER A 147 -17.73 3.76 14.50
CA SER A 147 -18.05 3.14 15.79
C SER A 147 -18.42 4.18 16.85
N VAL A 148 -17.60 5.23 17.02
CA VAL A 148 -17.86 6.32 17.99
C VAL A 148 -19.16 7.07 17.67
N MET A 149 -19.51 7.19 16.40
CA MET A 149 -20.73 7.86 15.94
C MET A 149 -21.97 6.94 15.93
N GLY A 150 -21.84 5.66 16.28
CA GLY A 150 -22.92 4.67 16.23
C GLY A 150 -23.42 4.36 14.81
N ILE A 151 -22.57 4.53 13.80
CA ILE A 151 -22.92 4.28 12.40
C ILE A 151 -22.64 2.83 12.05
N GLY A 152 -23.70 2.07 11.74
CA GLY A 152 -23.60 0.71 11.23
C GLY A 152 -23.04 0.70 9.81
N TYR A 153 -22.21 -0.29 9.51
CA TYR A 153 -21.62 -0.46 8.17
C TYR A 153 -21.52 -1.94 7.78
N GLN A 154 -21.35 -2.18 6.49
CA GLN A 154 -20.93 -3.46 5.94
C GLN A 154 -19.57 -3.29 5.27
N TRP A 155 -18.77 -4.34 5.24
CA TRP A 155 -17.47 -4.30 4.58
C TRP A 155 -17.31 -5.44 3.57
N LEU A 156 -16.67 -5.14 2.45
CA LEU A 156 -16.36 -6.10 1.39
C LEU A 156 -14.97 -6.69 1.64
N SER A 157 -14.91 -8.00 1.85
CA SER A 157 -13.64 -8.71 2.00
C SER A 157 -12.91 -8.83 0.67
N ASN A 158 -11.60 -8.55 0.67
CA ASN A 158 -10.75 -8.77 -0.50
C ASN A 158 -10.54 -10.26 -0.79
N ASP A 159 -10.54 -11.12 0.22
CA ASP A 159 -10.32 -12.57 0.08
C ASP A 159 -11.59 -13.28 -0.38
N THR A 160 -12.68 -13.12 0.36
CA THR A 160 -13.94 -13.84 0.09
C THR A 160 -14.78 -13.20 -1.02
N LYS A 161 -14.53 -11.93 -1.37
CA LYS A 161 -15.33 -11.11 -2.30
C LYS A 161 -16.79 -10.97 -1.86
N LYS A 162 -17.08 -11.14 -0.58
CA LYS A 162 -18.43 -11.04 0.01
C LYS A 162 -18.52 -9.87 0.95
N TRP A 163 -19.74 -9.32 1.07
CA TRP A 163 -20.08 -8.32 2.08
C TRP A 163 -20.33 -9.01 3.43
N HIS A 164 -19.78 -8.44 4.46
CA HIS A 164 -19.92 -8.88 5.85
C HIS A 164 -20.42 -7.73 6.71
N THR A 165 -21.14 -8.07 7.77
CA THR A 165 -21.48 -7.11 8.85
C THR A 165 -20.25 -6.82 9.72
N VAL A 166 -20.36 -5.84 10.61
CA VAL A 166 -19.29 -5.46 11.54
C VAL A 166 -18.88 -6.67 12.39
N PRO A 167 -17.61 -7.08 12.40
CA PRO A 167 -17.12 -8.13 13.27
C PRO A 167 -16.94 -7.60 14.71
N GLU A 168 -16.85 -8.49 15.68
CA GLU A 168 -16.49 -8.13 17.06
C GLU A 168 -15.08 -7.54 17.14
N ASP A 169 -14.14 -8.05 16.35
CA ASP A 169 -12.75 -7.56 16.25
C ASP A 169 -12.51 -6.87 14.90
N VAL A 170 -12.45 -5.54 14.94
CA VAL A 170 -12.24 -4.68 13.75
C VAL A 170 -10.81 -4.79 13.19
N THR A 171 -9.83 -5.25 14.00
CA THR A 171 -8.44 -5.35 13.56
C THR A 171 -8.25 -6.41 12.46
N LEU A 172 -9.14 -7.40 12.41
CA LEU A 172 -9.12 -8.46 11.40
C LEU A 172 -9.46 -7.97 9.98
N ILE A 173 -10.12 -6.83 9.84
CA ILE A 173 -10.59 -6.35 8.54
C ILE A 173 -9.68 -5.35 7.87
N GLU A 174 -8.84 -4.62 8.60
CA GLU A 174 -8.02 -3.51 8.07
C GLU A 174 -7.12 -3.91 6.89
N GLY A 175 -6.53 -5.11 6.94
CA GLY A 175 -5.66 -5.63 5.89
C GLY A 175 -6.41 -6.29 4.73
N ASN A 176 -7.71 -6.58 4.90
CA ASN A 176 -8.52 -7.34 3.96
C ASN A 176 -9.70 -6.54 3.39
N LEU A 177 -9.89 -5.30 3.83
CA LEU A 177 -11.00 -4.46 3.40
C LEU A 177 -10.78 -3.91 1.98
N LYS A 178 -11.70 -4.24 1.07
CA LYS A 178 -11.75 -3.70 -0.29
C LYS A 178 -12.69 -2.50 -0.40
N ALA A 179 -13.83 -2.54 0.27
CA ALA A 179 -14.81 -1.46 0.30
C ALA A 179 -15.61 -1.49 1.60
N ILE A 180 -16.20 -0.36 1.95
CA ILE A 180 -17.08 -0.19 3.10
C ILE A 180 -18.36 0.50 2.65
N ALA A 181 -19.53 0.02 3.12
CA ALA A 181 -20.85 0.53 2.81
C ALA A 181 -21.57 1.00 4.07
N TRP A 182 -22.18 2.18 4.03
CA TRP A 182 -22.98 2.73 5.12
C TRP A 182 -24.13 3.60 4.61
N LYS A 183 -24.97 4.05 5.49
CA LYS A 183 -26.00 5.06 5.20
C LYS A 183 -25.60 6.43 5.77
N SER A 184 -25.62 7.46 4.93
CA SER A 184 -25.51 8.86 5.31
C SER A 184 -26.90 9.50 5.16
N GLY A 185 -27.67 9.60 6.25
CA GLY A 185 -29.06 9.94 6.20
C GLY A 185 -29.88 8.94 5.38
N ARG A 186 -30.51 9.39 4.29
CA ARG A 186 -31.27 8.53 3.37
C ARG A 186 -30.43 7.96 2.23
N ASN A 187 -29.19 8.40 2.09
CA ASN A 187 -28.32 8.03 0.96
C ASN A 187 -27.45 6.83 1.30
N ASN A 188 -27.24 5.95 0.32
CA ASN A 188 -26.29 4.87 0.44
C ASN A 188 -24.92 5.37 0.02
N ARG A 189 -23.88 4.94 0.73
CA ARG A 189 -22.49 5.32 0.44
C ARG A 189 -21.60 4.09 0.42
N ILE A 190 -20.73 4.03 -0.57
CA ILE A 190 -19.66 3.02 -0.62
C ILE A 190 -18.33 3.74 -0.84
N LEU A 191 -17.41 3.55 0.09
CA LEU A 191 -16.00 3.91 -0.06
C LEU A 191 -15.22 2.67 -0.45
N ALA A 192 -14.51 2.74 -1.55
CA ALA A 192 -13.68 1.65 -2.05
C ALA A 192 -12.27 2.14 -2.35
N PHE A 193 -11.31 1.21 -2.38
CA PHE A 193 -9.89 1.51 -2.52
C PHE A 193 -9.30 0.84 -3.76
N ASN A 194 -8.34 1.53 -4.40
CA ASN A 194 -7.52 1.01 -5.50
C ASN A 194 -8.37 0.49 -6.67
N LEU A 195 -9.25 1.35 -7.20
CA LEU A 195 -10.13 1.02 -8.32
C LEU A 195 -9.67 1.68 -9.62
N ASN A 196 -9.69 0.92 -10.70
CA ASN A 196 -9.57 1.49 -12.04
C ASN A 196 -10.87 2.21 -12.39
N ILE A 197 -10.79 3.51 -12.64
CA ILE A 197 -11.92 4.36 -13.07
C ILE A 197 -11.79 4.61 -14.58
N PRO A 198 -12.61 3.99 -15.42
CA PRO A 198 -12.41 3.99 -16.87
C PRO A 198 -12.37 5.38 -17.50
N ILE A 199 -13.18 6.32 -17.05
CA ILE A 199 -13.19 7.70 -17.57
C ILE A 199 -11.86 8.43 -17.30
N VAL A 200 -11.21 8.13 -16.16
CA VAL A 200 -9.89 8.69 -15.77
C VAL A 200 -8.75 7.93 -16.44
N LYS A 201 -8.99 6.68 -16.87
CA LYS A 201 -8.03 5.73 -17.43
C LYS A 201 -6.86 5.48 -16.48
N ASN A 202 -7.15 5.44 -15.17
CA ASN A 202 -6.13 5.23 -14.14
C ASN A 202 -6.74 4.51 -12.93
N ASN A 203 -5.85 3.88 -12.14
CA ASN A 203 -6.19 3.38 -10.82
C ASN A 203 -6.25 4.55 -9.83
N ILE A 204 -7.27 4.59 -8.99
CA ILE A 204 -7.52 5.65 -8.01
C ILE A 204 -7.53 5.05 -6.61
N ASP A 205 -6.79 5.68 -5.70
CA ASP A 205 -6.56 5.13 -4.36
C ASP A 205 -7.81 5.14 -3.49
N ILE A 206 -8.64 6.20 -3.57
CA ILE A 206 -9.83 6.42 -2.74
C ILE A 206 -11.01 6.79 -3.64
N CYS A 207 -12.09 6.01 -3.60
CA CYS A 207 -13.27 6.19 -4.45
C CYS A 207 -14.55 6.14 -3.61
N LEU A 208 -15.35 7.22 -3.62
CA LEU A 208 -16.64 7.30 -2.93
C LEU A 208 -17.79 7.31 -3.95
N PHE A 209 -18.76 6.43 -3.73
CA PHE A 209 -19.90 6.23 -4.61
C PHE A 209 -21.24 6.43 -3.89
N ASP A 210 -22.25 6.88 -4.64
CA ASP A 210 -23.66 6.84 -4.27
C ASP A 210 -24.30 5.57 -4.81
N THR A 211 -24.22 4.48 -4.03
CA THR A 211 -24.75 3.17 -4.47
C THR A 211 -24.97 2.24 -3.28
N THR A 212 -25.77 1.19 -3.50
CA THR A 212 -25.96 0.08 -2.56
C THR A 212 -24.91 -1.01 -2.76
N THR A 213 -24.84 -1.98 -1.84
CA THR A 213 -23.98 -3.17 -1.95
C THR A 213 -24.28 -3.98 -3.20
N GLU A 214 -25.56 -4.10 -3.58
CA GLU A 214 -26.01 -4.78 -4.79
C GLU A 214 -25.58 -4.03 -6.06
N GLY A 215 -25.74 -2.69 -6.05
CA GLY A 215 -25.32 -1.83 -7.17
C GLY A 215 -23.80 -1.85 -7.38
N TYR A 216 -23.03 -1.95 -6.29
CA TYR A 216 -21.57 -2.10 -6.36
C TYR A 216 -21.15 -3.48 -6.88
N GLY A 217 -21.87 -4.53 -6.52
CA GLY A 217 -21.54 -5.92 -6.82
C GLY A 217 -21.50 -6.25 -8.31
N ASN A 218 -22.24 -5.53 -9.16
CA ASN A 218 -22.26 -5.75 -10.60
C ASN A 218 -21.05 -5.15 -11.35
N GLY A 219 -20.17 -4.44 -10.66
CA GLY A 219 -18.95 -3.85 -11.20
C GLY A 219 -19.13 -2.70 -12.20
N LYS A 220 -20.36 -2.29 -12.49
CA LYS A 220 -20.65 -1.23 -13.46
C LYS A 220 -20.47 0.17 -12.86
N ILE A 221 -20.57 0.29 -11.55
CA ILE A 221 -20.55 1.58 -10.81
C ILE A 221 -19.35 2.47 -11.16
N VAL A 222 -18.19 1.89 -11.45
CA VAL A 222 -16.98 2.62 -11.85
C VAL A 222 -17.11 3.36 -13.19
N ARG A 223 -18.16 3.06 -13.98
CA ARG A 223 -18.50 3.70 -15.26
C ARG A 223 -19.67 4.68 -15.15
N GLU A 224 -20.38 4.67 -14.04
CA GLU A 224 -21.54 5.52 -13.79
C GLU A 224 -21.09 6.86 -13.21
N VAL A 225 -20.68 7.79 -14.08
CA VAL A 225 -20.09 9.08 -13.72
C VAL A 225 -20.93 9.83 -12.68
N ASP A 226 -22.28 9.75 -12.80
CA ASP A 226 -23.22 10.41 -11.90
C ASP A 226 -23.24 9.86 -10.48
N ARG A 227 -22.80 8.62 -10.31
CA ARG A 227 -22.73 7.94 -9.02
C ARG A 227 -21.39 8.08 -8.34
N ILE A 228 -20.37 8.63 -9.01
CA ILE A 228 -19.06 8.88 -8.42
C ILE A 228 -19.11 10.24 -7.73
N LEU A 229 -18.95 10.24 -6.41
CA LEU A 229 -19.07 11.44 -5.57
C LEU A 229 -17.72 12.10 -5.29
N MET A 230 -16.69 11.30 -5.04
CA MET A 230 -15.35 11.80 -4.70
C MET A 230 -14.28 10.79 -5.14
N LEU A 231 -13.18 11.31 -5.64
CA LEU A 231 -11.98 10.55 -5.96
C LEU A 231 -10.77 11.18 -5.26
N GLY A 232 -9.88 10.37 -4.72
CA GLY A 232 -8.75 10.85 -3.94
C GLY A 232 -7.46 10.06 -4.15
N GLU A 233 -6.35 10.72 -3.84
CA GLU A 233 -4.99 10.18 -3.87
C GLU A 233 -4.45 9.99 -2.46
N LEU A 234 -3.73 8.89 -2.23
CA LEU A 234 -3.12 8.52 -0.96
C LEU A 234 -1.60 8.29 -1.14
N LYS A 235 -0.78 9.03 -0.42
CA LYS A 235 0.68 8.92 -0.43
C LYS A 235 1.21 8.58 0.96
N GLY A 236 1.60 7.32 1.15
CA GLY A 236 2.00 6.79 2.46
C GLY A 236 3.46 7.03 2.85
N GLY A 237 4.31 7.42 1.90
CA GLY A 237 5.74 7.65 2.17
C GLY A 237 5.96 8.76 3.20
N ILE A 238 6.82 8.48 4.20
CA ILE A 238 7.13 9.45 5.29
C ILE A 238 8.43 10.21 5.02
N ASP A 239 9.22 9.80 4.03
CA ASP A 239 10.48 10.42 3.70
C ASP A 239 10.26 11.82 3.09
N PRO A 240 10.76 12.90 3.74
CA PRO A 240 10.65 14.26 3.21
C PRO A 240 11.30 14.43 1.84
N ALA A 241 12.39 13.70 1.57
CA ALA A 241 13.08 13.77 0.28
C ALA A 241 12.21 13.31 -0.90
N GLY A 242 11.21 12.44 -0.65
CA GLY A 242 10.25 12.00 -1.64
C GLY A 242 8.95 12.82 -1.71
N ALA A 243 8.73 13.75 -0.77
CA ALA A 243 7.45 14.46 -0.64
C ALA A 243 7.06 15.27 -1.88
N ASP A 244 8.01 16.00 -2.46
CA ASP A 244 7.78 16.83 -3.66
C ASP A 244 7.35 15.95 -4.87
N GLU A 245 7.99 14.80 -5.06
CA GLU A 245 7.62 13.85 -6.12
C GLU A 245 6.25 13.23 -5.86
N HIS A 246 5.96 12.88 -4.62
CA HIS A 246 4.64 12.38 -4.21
C HIS A 246 3.54 13.40 -4.50
N TRP A 247 3.81 14.70 -4.26
CA TRP A 247 2.86 15.76 -4.58
C TRP A 247 2.70 15.96 -6.08
N LYS A 248 3.79 16.04 -6.85
CA LYS A 248 3.74 16.20 -8.31
C LYS A 248 2.91 15.09 -8.96
N THR A 249 3.17 13.83 -8.57
CA THR A 249 2.43 12.68 -9.10
C THR A 249 0.97 12.70 -8.64
N GLY A 250 0.69 12.99 -7.37
CA GLY A 250 -0.66 13.11 -6.82
C GLY A 250 -1.45 14.25 -7.47
N ASN A 251 -0.86 15.43 -7.60
CA ASN A 251 -1.50 16.60 -8.22
C ASN A 251 -1.80 16.36 -9.72
N THR A 252 -0.90 15.66 -10.42
CA THR A 252 -1.13 15.23 -11.81
C THR A 252 -2.32 14.29 -11.91
N ALA A 253 -2.42 13.31 -11.01
CA ALA A 253 -3.55 12.37 -10.96
C ALA A 253 -4.86 13.10 -10.64
N LEU A 254 -4.89 13.96 -9.63
CA LEU A 254 -6.05 14.78 -9.26
C LEU A 254 -6.49 15.71 -10.40
N THR A 255 -5.54 16.29 -11.13
CA THR A 255 -5.83 17.13 -12.31
C THR A 255 -6.44 16.30 -13.43
N ARG A 256 -5.91 15.09 -13.67
CA ARG A 256 -6.49 14.15 -14.65
C ARG A 256 -7.93 13.77 -14.29
N ILE A 257 -8.21 13.50 -13.02
CA ILE A 257 -9.56 13.22 -12.51
C ILE A 257 -10.50 14.38 -12.85
N ARG A 258 -10.16 15.60 -12.42
CA ARG A 258 -10.99 16.80 -12.66
C ARG A 258 -11.24 17.04 -14.15
N ASN A 259 -10.20 16.93 -14.96
CA ASN A 259 -10.32 17.13 -16.41
C ASN A 259 -11.20 16.07 -17.09
N ALA A 260 -11.12 14.80 -16.63
CA ALA A 260 -11.96 13.73 -17.15
C ALA A 260 -13.45 14.00 -16.86
N PHE A 261 -13.79 14.37 -15.62
CA PHE A 261 -15.17 14.67 -15.25
C PHE A 261 -15.70 15.95 -15.89
N LYS A 262 -14.86 16.98 -16.01
CA LYS A 262 -15.24 18.22 -16.68
C LYS A 262 -15.62 18.01 -18.15
N LYS A 263 -15.00 17.06 -18.84
CA LYS A 263 -15.39 16.69 -20.22
C LYS A 263 -16.79 16.09 -20.30
N GLU A 264 -17.27 15.47 -19.23
CA GLU A 264 -18.63 14.95 -19.09
C GLU A 264 -19.59 16.01 -18.50
N GLY A 265 -19.16 17.28 -18.42
CA GLY A 265 -19.99 18.37 -17.90
C GLY A 265 -20.19 18.32 -16.38
N LYS A 266 -19.34 17.62 -15.62
CA LYS A 266 -19.50 17.37 -14.20
C LYS A 266 -18.30 17.82 -13.37
N ASP A 267 -18.58 18.44 -12.22
CA ASP A 267 -17.58 18.67 -11.20
C ASP A 267 -17.52 17.49 -10.22
N ILE A 268 -16.33 17.08 -9.86
CA ILE A 268 -16.05 15.98 -8.94
C ILE A 268 -15.31 16.48 -7.70
N ALA A 269 -15.72 16.06 -6.52
CA ALA A 269 -14.94 16.29 -5.31
C ALA A 269 -13.62 15.52 -5.38
N THR A 270 -12.52 16.18 -5.02
CA THR A 270 -11.20 15.54 -4.98
C THR A 270 -10.55 15.71 -3.62
N SER A 271 -9.79 14.69 -3.16
CA SER A 271 -9.08 14.72 -1.89
C SER A 271 -7.64 14.25 -2.03
N PHE A 272 -6.79 14.75 -1.13
CA PHE A 272 -5.40 14.36 -1.05
C PHE A 272 -5.01 13.99 0.38
N VAL A 273 -4.46 12.80 0.56
CA VAL A 273 -4.03 12.25 1.85
C VAL A 273 -2.55 11.91 1.75
N ALA A 274 -1.70 12.47 2.63
CA ALA A 274 -0.28 12.18 2.58
C ALA A 274 0.36 12.10 3.98
N ALA A 275 1.41 11.27 4.11
CA ALA A 275 2.18 11.17 5.35
C ALA A 275 3.29 12.22 5.45
N ALA A 276 4.03 12.46 4.36
CA ALA A 276 5.03 13.53 4.29
C ALA A 276 4.49 14.71 3.50
N ILE A 277 4.39 15.86 4.13
CA ILE A 277 3.99 17.14 3.51
C ILE A 277 5.02 18.19 3.90
N GLU A 278 5.79 18.65 2.92
CA GLU A 278 6.80 19.69 3.05
C GLU A 278 6.19 21.08 2.81
N LYS A 279 6.90 22.15 3.21
CA LYS A 279 6.39 23.52 3.19
C LYS A 279 5.86 23.95 1.81
N LYS A 280 6.65 23.78 0.75
CA LYS A 280 6.25 24.16 -0.61
C LYS A 280 5.01 23.42 -1.07
N MET A 281 4.98 22.12 -0.81
CA MET A 281 3.82 21.24 -1.07
C MET A 281 2.59 21.71 -0.27
N ALA A 282 2.75 22.04 1.01
CA ALA A 282 1.69 22.54 1.86
C ALA A 282 1.07 23.85 1.33
N ASP A 283 1.90 24.77 0.85
CA ASP A 283 1.45 26.03 0.27
C ASP A 283 0.61 25.80 -1.00
N GLU A 284 1.03 24.91 -1.87
CA GLU A 284 0.29 24.55 -3.09
C GLU A 284 -1.04 23.86 -2.77
N ILE A 285 -1.04 22.88 -1.85
CA ILE A 285 -2.24 22.19 -1.38
C ILE A 285 -3.23 23.19 -0.77
N PHE A 286 -2.76 24.04 0.13
CA PHE A 286 -3.61 25.04 0.80
C PHE A 286 -4.21 26.03 -0.20
N ASN A 287 -3.44 26.45 -1.21
CA ASN A 287 -3.96 27.31 -2.28
C ASN A 287 -5.05 26.61 -3.10
N GLN A 288 -4.93 25.29 -3.38
CA GLN A 288 -5.96 24.54 -4.06
C GLN A 288 -7.23 24.38 -3.19
N LEU A 289 -7.08 24.16 -1.88
CA LEU A 289 -8.18 24.15 -0.94
C LEU A 289 -8.94 25.50 -0.91
N LYS A 290 -8.20 26.62 -0.88
CA LYS A 290 -8.80 27.98 -0.89
C LYS A 290 -9.56 28.28 -2.17
N LYS A 291 -9.03 27.82 -3.31
CA LYS A 291 -9.68 27.97 -4.63
C LYS A 291 -10.83 27.01 -4.86
N GLY A 292 -11.05 26.03 -3.95
CA GLY A 292 -12.06 24.98 -4.12
C GLY A 292 -11.69 23.92 -5.19
N THR A 293 -10.45 23.98 -5.73
CA THR A 293 -9.97 23.00 -6.70
C THR A 293 -9.74 21.63 -6.05
N LEU A 294 -9.34 21.63 -4.79
CA LEU A 294 -9.26 20.47 -3.92
C LEU A 294 -10.32 20.60 -2.83
N SER A 295 -11.13 19.57 -2.64
CA SER A 295 -12.24 19.58 -1.68
C SER A 295 -11.77 19.34 -0.25
N PHE A 296 -10.78 18.47 -0.07
CA PHE A 296 -10.15 18.19 1.22
C PHE A 296 -8.69 17.73 1.05
N ALA A 297 -7.86 18.07 2.04
CA ALA A 297 -6.53 17.50 2.19
C ALA A 297 -6.30 17.16 3.67
N THR A 298 -5.47 16.13 3.93
CA THR A 298 -5.13 15.73 5.29
C THR A 298 -3.72 15.16 5.37
N ASN A 299 -3.05 15.44 6.48
CA ASN A 299 -1.80 14.80 6.83
C ASN A 299 -2.09 13.54 7.66
N LEU A 300 -1.65 12.37 7.18
CA LEU A 300 -1.82 11.08 7.85
C LEU A 300 -1.16 11.01 9.24
N THR A 301 -0.18 11.86 9.50
CA THR A 301 0.52 11.87 10.79
C THR A 301 -0.17 12.72 11.85
N LYS A 302 -1.23 13.46 11.45
CA LYS A 302 -2.00 14.35 12.33
C LYS A 302 -3.39 13.77 12.55
N ASP A 303 -3.59 13.13 13.71
CA ASP A 303 -4.80 12.38 14.01
C ASP A 303 -6.05 13.26 13.95
N GLU A 304 -5.99 14.50 14.43
CA GLU A 304 -7.11 15.45 14.35
C GLU A 304 -7.53 15.72 12.90
N GLN A 305 -6.57 15.92 11.99
CA GLN A 305 -6.85 16.14 10.57
C GLN A 305 -7.45 14.88 9.93
N LEU A 306 -6.90 13.71 10.25
CA LEU A 306 -7.36 12.43 9.71
C LEU A 306 -8.77 12.08 10.18
N VAL A 307 -9.08 12.29 11.48
CA VAL A 307 -10.42 12.11 12.05
C VAL A 307 -11.43 13.01 11.34
N ASN A 308 -11.08 14.27 11.10
CA ASN A 308 -11.99 15.21 10.43
C ASN A 308 -12.17 14.91 8.93
N TYR A 309 -11.14 14.42 8.26
CA TYR A 309 -11.24 13.91 6.90
C TYR A 309 -12.19 12.69 6.83
N CYS A 310 -12.06 11.75 7.74
CA CYS A 310 -12.98 10.62 7.83
C CYS A 310 -14.42 11.07 8.13
N ASN A 311 -14.61 12.02 9.03
CA ASN A 311 -15.92 12.62 9.33
C ASN A 311 -16.54 13.32 8.10
N TRP A 312 -15.71 13.98 7.29
CA TRP A 312 -16.17 14.58 6.05
C TRP A 312 -16.64 13.50 5.05
N ILE A 313 -15.91 12.40 4.89
CA ILE A 313 -16.33 11.27 4.05
C ILE A 313 -17.64 10.65 4.55
N ILE A 314 -17.75 10.39 5.86
CA ILE A 314 -18.92 9.74 6.47
C ILE A 314 -20.19 10.57 6.23
N LYS A 315 -20.08 11.88 6.25
CA LYS A 315 -21.20 12.82 6.11
C LYS A 315 -21.48 13.26 4.68
N PHE A 316 -20.74 12.74 3.70
CA PHE A 316 -20.91 13.08 2.27
C PHE A 316 -22.30 12.63 1.76
#